data_c16c4a1e78cfd36ddf6496c2b2c56fe1
#
_entry.id   c16c4a1e78cfd36ddf6496c2b2c56fe1
#
_cell.length_a   1.000
_cell.length_b   1.000
_cell.length_c   1.000
_cell.angle_alpha   90.00
_cell.angle_beta   90.00
_cell.angle_gamma   90.00
#
_symmetry.space_group_name_H-M   'P 1'
#
loop_
_entity.id
_entity.type
_entity.pdbx_description
1 polymer ?
#
loop_
_entity_poly.entity_id
_entity_poly.type
_entity_poly.pdbx_seq_one_letter_code
_entity_poly.pdbx_strand_id
1 'polypeptide(L)'
;MQIVHQPLSEPPVNRPTVRIPVERLLLAKRRWRGVAEDGSEFGFDLETPLADNAPVFASETALYRLAQKYEPVLEVESSAFSGGQAADAARLGWMIGNLHFQIEVAGDVVRVSDDPAVRQLFDREGIAYVACKRVFHPLSGGHHH
;
A
#
# COMPACT_ATOMS: atom_id res chain seq x y z
N MET A 1 -25.55 1.21 8.86
CA MET A 1 -24.08 1.32 8.70
C MET A 1 -23.41 0.99 10.00
N GLN A 2 -22.40 0.13 9.94
CA GLN A 2 -21.60 -0.24 11.12
C GLN A 2 -20.48 0.75 11.33
N ILE A 3 -20.32 1.25 12.56
CA ILE A 3 -19.23 2.19 12.89
C ILE A 3 -18.09 1.42 13.54
N VAL A 4 -16.88 1.64 13.06
CA VAL A 4 -15.65 1.01 13.54
C VAL A 4 -14.75 2.05 14.16
N HIS A 5 -14.32 1.82 15.40
CA HIS A 5 -13.42 2.73 16.11
C HIS A 5 -12.00 2.16 16.28
N GLN A 6 -11.87 0.85 16.15
CA GLN A 6 -10.59 0.15 16.32
C GLN A 6 -10.68 -1.21 15.65
N PRO A 7 -9.54 -1.85 15.34
CA PRO A 7 -9.58 -3.21 14.80
C PRO A 7 -10.01 -4.20 15.87
N LEU A 8 -10.45 -5.38 15.43
CA LEU A 8 -10.75 -6.47 16.35
C LEU A 8 -9.46 -6.99 16.96
N SER A 9 -9.43 -7.13 18.29
CA SER A 9 -8.26 -7.67 18.99
C SER A 9 -8.17 -9.19 18.88
N GLU A 10 -9.32 -9.86 18.86
CA GLU A 10 -9.40 -11.31 18.78
C GLU A 10 -10.42 -11.70 17.70
N PRO A 11 -10.02 -11.63 16.42
CA PRO A 11 -10.94 -11.98 15.35
C PRO A 11 -11.30 -13.47 15.43
N PRO A 12 -12.57 -13.82 15.20
CA PRO A 12 -13.00 -15.20 15.21
C PRO A 12 -12.32 -15.99 14.09
N VAL A 13 -12.03 -17.24 14.36
CA VAL A 13 -11.57 -18.20 13.34
C VAL A 13 -12.77 -18.90 12.71
N ASN A 14 -12.56 -19.56 11.59
CA ASN A 14 -13.58 -20.37 10.90
C ASN A 14 -14.76 -19.57 10.34
N ARG A 15 -14.55 -18.30 10.02
CA ARG A 15 -15.52 -17.49 9.29
C ARG A 15 -14.94 -17.03 7.97
N PRO A 16 -15.71 -17.09 6.88
CA PRO A 16 -15.23 -16.57 5.61
C PRO A 16 -14.96 -15.08 5.72
N THR A 17 -13.93 -14.64 5.02
CA THR A 17 -13.56 -13.24 4.96
C THR A 17 -14.37 -12.52 3.88
N VAL A 18 -14.97 -11.40 4.25
CA VAL A 18 -15.56 -10.45 3.31
C VAL A 18 -14.65 -9.21 3.31
N ARG A 19 -14.23 -8.77 2.13
CA ARG A 19 -13.30 -7.65 2.00
C ARG A 19 -14.02 -6.32 1.93
N ILE A 20 -13.38 -5.31 2.52
CA ILE A 20 -13.78 -3.90 2.37
C ILE A 20 -12.68 -3.25 1.55
N PRO A 21 -12.87 -3.09 0.23
CA PRO A 21 -11.84 -2.48 -0.62
C PRO A 21 -11.64 -1.01 -0.26
N VAL A 22 -10.38 -0.57 -0.23
CA VAL A 22 -10.06 0.81 0.13
C VAL A 22 -8.77 1.24 -0.55
N GLU A 23 -8.75 2.45 -1.09
CA GLU A 23 -7.55 3.03 -1.67
C GLU A 23 -6.55 3.41 -0.57
N ARG A 24 -5.27 3.30 -0.89
CA ARG A 24 -4.18 3.56 0.05
C ARG A 24 -4.29 4.90 0.76
N LEU A 25 -4.58 5.97 0.02
CA LEU A 25 -4.67 7.30 0.61
C LEU A 25 -5.87 7.46 1.53
N LEU A 26 -6.96 6.79 1.22
CA LEU A 26 -8.14 6.79 2.09
C LEU A 26 -7.89 5.97 3.35
N LEU A 27 -7.22 4.81 3.20
CA LEU A 27 -6.85 3.95 4.33
C LEU A 27 -5.97 4.67 5.35
N ALA A 28 -5.16 5.62 4.89
CA ALA A 28 -4.29 6.40 5.77
C ALA A 28 -5.06 7.44 6.60
N LYS A 29 -6.33 7.64 6.35
CA LYS A 29 -7.16 8.60 7.10
C LYS A 29 -7.79 7.95 8.32
N ARG A 30 -8.15 8.79 9.29
CA ARG A 30 -8.83 8.33 10.51
C ARG A 30 -10.34 8.27 10.35
N ARG A 31 -10.91 9.08 9.47
CA ARG A 31 -12.35 9.12 9.22
C ARG A 31 -12.64 8.91 7.76
N TRP A 32 -13.40 7.87 7.48
CA TRP A 32 -13.80 7.54 6.12
C TRP A 32 -14.92 6.53 6.10
N ARG A 33 -15.46 6.26 4.92
CA ARG A 33 -16.52 5.27 4.71
C ARG A 33 -16.07 4.25 3.68
N GLY A 34 -16.53 3.02 3.85
CA GLY A 34 -16.27 1.94 2.92
C GLY A 34 -17.46 1.04 2.76
N VAL A 35 -17.49 0.31 1.65
CA VAL A 35 -18.52 -0.66 1.34
C VAL A 35 -17.85 -2.00 1.08
N ALA A 36 -18.27 -3.02 1.80
CA ALA A 36 -17.75 -4.37 1.64
C ALA A 36 -18.25 -5.00 0.33
N GLU A 37 -17.57 -6.05 -0.09
CA GLU A 37 -17.95 -6.77 -1.31
C GLU A 37 -19.36 -7.35 -1.26
N ASP A 38 -19.90 -7.60 -0.07
CA ASP A 38 -21.27 -8.08 0.11
C ASP A 38 -22.30 -6.95 0.19
N GLY A 39 -21.87 -5.70 0.03
CA GLY A 39 -22.75 -4.53 0.09
C GLY A 39 -22.90 -3.92 1.48
N SER A 40 -22.34 -4.52 2.51
CA SER A 40 -22.38 -3.96 3.87
C SER A 40 -21.63 -2.65 3.95
N GLU A 41 -22.20 -1.66 4.62
CA GLU A 41 -21.62 -0.33 4.74
C GLU A 41 -20.96 -0.14 6.08
N PHE A 42 -19.78 0.52 6.06
CA PHE A 42 -18.99 0.80 7.24
C PHE A 42 -18.58 2.27 7.29
N GLY A 43 -18.61 2.82 8.49
CA GLY A 43 -18.02 4.10 8.78
C GLY A 43 -16.85 3.90 9.74
N PHE A 44 -15.77 4.61 9.49
CA PHE A 44 -14.56 4.53 10.31
C PHE A 44 -14.36 5.86 11.02
N ASP A 45 -14.21 5.80 12.33
CA ASP A 45 -13.91 6.94 13.19
C ASP A 45 -12.83 6.48 14.17
N LEU A 46 -11.57 6.67 13.77
CA LEU A 46 -10.40 6.03 14.38
C LEU A 46 -9.51 7.04 15.07
N GLU A 47 -8.83 6.63 16.12
CA GLU A 47 -7.74 7.40 16.72
C GLU A 47 -6.46 7.24 15.91
N THR A 48 -6.24 6.06 15.35
CA THR A 48 -5.06 5.73 14.56
C THR A 48 -5.51 5.04 13.27
N PRO A 49 -4.95 5.41 12.11
CA PRO A 49 -5.26 4.71 10.87
C PRO A 49 -5.02 3.21 10.98
N LEU A 50 -5.85 2.43 10.28
CA LEU A 50 -5.74 0.99 10.25
C LEU A 50 -4.79 0.53 9.15
N ALA A 51 -4.18 -0.63 9.35
CA ALA A 51 -3.33 -1.26 8.35
C ALA A 51 -4.17 -2.03 7.33
N ASP A 52 -3.56 -2.28 6.18
CA ASP A 52 -4.11 -3.21 5.20
C ASP A 52 -4.36 -4.57 5.86
N ASN A 53 -5.43 -5.23 5.45
CA ASN A 53 -5.83 -6.54 5.96
C ASN A 53 -6.33 -6.56 7.41
N ALA A 54 -6.50 -5.41 8.05
CA ALA A 54 -6.99 -5.36 9.43
C ALA A 54 -8.41 -5.93 9.55
N PRO A 55 -8.68 -6.81 10.53
CA PRO A 55 -10.04 -7.26 10.82
C PRO A 55 -10.79 -6.17 11.57
N VAL A 56 -11.98 -5.81 11.11
CA VAL A 56 -12.69 -4.64 11.65
C VAL A 56 -14.06 -4.96 12.23
N PHE A 57 -14.69 -6.04 11.77
CA PHE A 57 -16.02 -6.41 12.23
C PHE A 57 -16.27 -7.89 11.98
N ALA A 58 -17.00 -8.54 12.89
CA ALA A 58 -17.42 -9.92 12.70
C ALA A 58 -18.91 -10.02 12.92
N SER A 59 -19.61 -10.59 11.94
CA SER A 59 -20.98 -11.04 12.09
C SER A 59 -20.98 -12.51 12.50
N GLU A 60 -22.14 -13.10 12.64
CA GLU A 60 -22.22 -14.53 12.92
C GLU A 60 -21.69 -15.40 11.79
N THR A 61 -21.67 -14.88 10.58
CA THR A 61 -21.34 -15.64 9.36
C THR A 61 -20.10 -15.18 8.63
N ALA A 62 -19.52 -14.01 8.96
CA ALA A 62 -18.42 -13.44 8.21
C ALA A 62 -17.49 -12.63 9.08
N LEU A 63 -16.24 -12.57 8.64
CA LEU A 63 -15.22 -11.68 9.19
C LEU A 63 -14.88 -10.63 8.14
N TYR A 64 -15.06 -9.35 8.47
CA TYR A 64 -14.78 -8.26 7.55
C TYR A 64 -13.36 -7.74 7.75
N ARG A 65 -12.60 -7.71 6.66
CA ARG A 65 -11.23 -7.21 6.66
C ARG A 65 -11.07 -6.11 5.64
N LEU A 66 -10.22 -5.14 5.96
CA LEU A 66 -9.81 -4.13 4.99
C LEU A 66 -8.96 -4.78 3.90
N ALA A 67 -9.10 -4.29 2.68
CA ALA A 67 -8.30 -4.76 1.56
C ALA A 67 -7.86 -3.55 0.73
N GLN A 68 -6.60 -3.19 0.87
CA GLN A 68 -6.04 -2.08 0.09
C GLN A 68 -6.10 -2.42 -1.39
N LYS A 69 -6.57 -1.48 -2.20
CA LYS A 69 -6.70 -1.65 -3.65
C LYS A 69 -5.33 -1.64 -4.34
N TYR A 70 -5.27 -2.33 -5.45
CA TYR A 70 -4.13 -2.26 -6.36
C TYR A 70 -4.06 -0.86 -6.97
N GLU A 71 -2.85 -0.40 -7.23
CA GLU A 71 -2.61 0.88 -7.90
C GLU A 71 -1.45 0.74 -8.89
N PRO A 72 -1.38 1.63 -9.90
CA PRO A 72 -0.29 1.60 -10.87
C PRO A 72 1.06 1.91 -10.20
N VAL A 73 2.03 1.05 -10.44
CA VAL A 73 3.40 1.21 -9.93
C VAL A 73 4.40 0.90 -11.04
N LEU A 74 5.62 1.38 -10.83
CA LEU A 74 6.78 1.00 -11.61
C LEU A 74 7.67 0.13 -10.73
N GLU A 75 8.12 -1.00 -11.27
CA GLU A 75 9.02 -1.92 -10.56
C GLU A 75 10.38 -1.94 -11.21
N VAL A 76 11.41 -1.78 -10.41
CA VAL A 76 12.81 -1.88 -10.84
C VAL A 76 13.44 -3.04 -10.09
N GLU A 77 13.98 -4.01 -10.84
CA GLU A 77 14.70 -5.13 -10.24
C GLU A 77 16.14 -4.73 -9.97
N SER A 78 16.73 -5.27 -8.91
CA SER A 78 18.13 -5.01 -8.56
C SER A 78 19.08 -5.40 -9.70
N SER A 79 18.69 -6.42 -10.49
CA SER A 79 19.44 -6.86 -11.67
C SER A 79 19.44 -5.85 -12.81
N ALA A 80 18.55 -4.85 -12.77
CA ALA A 80 18.52 -3.78 -13.76
C ALA A 80 19.71 -2.81 -13.62
N PHE A 81 20.44 -2.93 -12.52
CA PHE A 81 21.65 -2.12 -12.32
C PHE A 81 22.87 -2.88 -12.77
N SER A 82 23.85 -2.12 -13.24
CA SER A 82 25.14 -2.62 -13.65
C SER A 82 25.82 -3.37 -12.50
N GLY A 83 25.83 -4.69 -12.54
CA GLY A 83 26.44 -5.52 -11.52
C GLY A 83 25.62 -5.74 -10.24
N GLY A 84 24.37 -5.27 -10.18
CA GLY A 84 23.50 -5.48 -9.02
C GLY A 84 24.07 -4.93 -7.71
N GLN A 85 24.85 -3.86 -7.76
CA GLN A 85 25.56 -3.30 -6.63
C GLN A 85 24.61 -2.62 -5.64
N ALA A 86 24.91 -2.79 -4.34
CA ALA A 86 24.16 -2.08 -3.30
C ALA A 86 24.23 -0.56 -3.48
N ALA A 87 25.35 -0.05 -3.97
CA ALA A 87 25.52 1.38 -4.25
C ALA A 87 24.54 1.89 -5.30
N ASP A 88 24.25 1.09 -6.34
CA ASP A 88 23.29 1.46 -7.39
C ASP A 88 21.88 1.51 -6.84
N ALA A 89 21.50 0.56 -6.00
CA ALA A 89 20.21 0.55 -5.35
C ALA A 89 20.03 1.77 -4.43
N ALA A 90 21.06 2.12 -3.67
CA ALA A 90 21.04 3.29 -2.81
C ALA A 90 20.90 4.58 -3.63
N ARG A 91 21.62 4.67 -4.75
CA ARG A 91 21.53 5.81 -5.65
C ARG A 91 20.14 5.95 -6.24
N LEU A 92 19.51 4.84 -6.65
CA LEU A 92 18.14 4.86 -7.14
C LEU A 92 17.18 5.41 -6.09
N GLY A 93 17.27 4.90 -4.86
CA GLY A 93 16.43 5.38 -3.77
C GLY A 93 16.59 6.86 -3.52
N TRP A 94 17.84 7.35 -3.58
CA TRP A 94 18.16 8.76 -3.41
C TRP A 94 17.54 9.61 -4.54
N MET A 95 17.66 9.17 -5.79
CA MET A 95 17.09 9.88 -6.94
C MET A 95 15.58 9.97 -6.87
N ILE A 96 14.91 8.88 -6.51
CA ILE A 96 13.44 8.85 -6.35
C ILE A 96 13.03 9.75 -5.19
N GLY A 97 13.75 9.67 -4.07
CA GLY A 97 13.50 10.51 -2.90
C GLY A 97 13.62 11.99 -3.18
N ASN A 98 14.57 12.38 -4.06
CA ASN A 98 14.72 13.75 -4.48
C ASN A 98 13.51 14.29 -5.25
N LEU A 99 12.73 13.42 -5.88
CA LEU A 99 11.48 13.80 -6.51
C LEU A 99 10.32 13.82 -5.51
N HIS A 100 10.60 13.54 -4.24
CA HIS A 100 9.60 13.45 -3.16
C HIS A 100 8.60 12.30 -3.34
N PHE A 101 8.99 11.25 -4.03
CA PHE A 101 8.21 10.02 -4.11
C PHE A 101 8.67 9.01 -3.06
N GLN A 102 7.72 8.29 -2.50
CA GLN A 102 7.99 7.20 -1.59
C GLN A 102 8.29 5.93 -2.37
N ILE A 103 9.05 5.03 -1.78
CA ILE A 103 9.37 3.74 -2.37
C ILE A 103 8.94 2.60 -1.45
N GLU A 104 8.70 1.46 -2.07
CA GLU A 104 8.56 0.18 -1.38
C GLU A 104 9.73 -0.71 -1.81
N VAL A 105 10.34 -1.40 -0.85
CA VAL A 105 11.38 -2.38 -1.13
C VAL A 105 10.82 -3.76 -0.81
N ALA A 106 10.73 -4.60 -1.81
CA ALA A 106 10.17 -5.94 -1.70
C ALA A 106 11.16 -6.94 -2.30
N GLY A 107 11.97 -7.55 -1.44
CA GLY A 107 13.05 -8.44 -1.90
C GLY A 107 14.01 -7.70 -2.81
N ASP A 108 14.13 -8.16 -4.05
CA ASP A 108 15.03 -7.57 -5.05
C ASP A 108 14.37 -6.49 -5.91
N VAL A 109 13.17 -6.06 -5.54
CA VAL A 109 12.38 -5.11 -6.33
C VAL A 109 12.18 -3.83 -5.54
N VAL A 110 12.35 -2.70 -6.24
CA VAL A 110 11.98 -1.38 -5.73
C VAL A 110 10.75 -0.93 -6.50
N ARG A 111 9.70 -0.54 -5.78
CA ARG A 111 8.46 -0.03 -6.36
C ARG A 111 8.28 1.43 -6.05
N VAL A 112 7.72 2.14 -7.01
CA VAL A 112 7.35 3.55 -6.86
C VAL A 112 6.05 3.77 -7.63
N SER A 113 5.28 4.79 -7.27
CA SER A 113 4.07 5.14 -8.01
C SER A 113 4.38 5.41 -9.48
N ASP A 114 3.50 4.95 -10.36
CA ASP A 114 3.61 5.22 -11.80
C ASP A 114 3.25 6.68 -12.06
N ASP A 115 4.25 7.51 -12.19
CA ASP A 115 4.12 8.94 -12.41
C ASP A 115 5.02 9.37 -13.56
N PRO A 116 4.59 10.30 -14.41
CA PRO A 116 5.41 10.76 -15.54
C PRO A 116 6.79 11.26 -15.13
N ALA A 117 6.92 11.91 -13.98
CA ALA A 117 8.22 12.40 -13.51
C ALA A 117 9.18 11.26 -13.21
N VAL A 118 8.67 10.16 -12.64
CA VAL A 118 9.47 8.97 -12.35
C VAL A 118 9.87 8.26 -13.64
N ARG A 119 8.93 8.14 -14.57
CA ARG A 119 9.24 7.55 -15.90
C ARG A 119 10.33 8.35 -16.61
N GLN A 120 10.25 9.68 -16.58
CA GLN A 120 11.27 10.53 -17.17
C GLN A 120 12.64 10.34 -16.51
N LEU A 121 12.67 10.20 -15.19
CA LEU A 121 13.90 9.92 -14.47
C LEU A 121 14.51 8.60 -14.93
N PHE A 122 13.73 7.55 -15.00
CA PHE A 122 14.22 6.23 -15.39
C PHE A 122 14.71 6.21 -16.83
N ASP A 123 13.98 6.84 -17.74
CA ASP A 123 14.37 6.94 -19.14
C ASP A 123 15.67 7.71 -19.30
N ARG A 124 15.81 8.84 -18.60
CA ARG A 124 17.03 9.65 -18.63
C ARG A 124 18.25 8.91 -18.08
N GLU A 125 18.07 8.14 -17.01
CA GLU A 125 19.16 7.42 -16.36
C GLU A 125 19.38 6.02 -16.94
N GLY A 126 18.60 5.63 -17.95
CA GLY A 126 18.74 4.31 -18.56
C GLY A 126 18.33 3.15 -17.65
N ILE A 127 17.40 3.38 -16.74
CA ILE A 127 16.94 2.38 -15.78
C ILE A 127 15.74 1.63 -16.37
N ALA A 128 15.88 0.31 -16.50
CA ALA A 128 14.79 -0.53 -16.97
C ALA A 128 13.74 -0.71 -15.87
N TYR A 129 12.48 -0.63 -16.23
CA TYR A 129 11.38 -0.79 -15.30
C TYR A 129 10.21 -1.53 -15.95
N VAL A 130 9.33 -2.06 -15.13
CA VAL A 130 8.09 -2.69 -15.56
C VAL A 130 6.92 -1.95 -14.92
N ALA A 131 5.95 -1.54 -15.73
CA ALA A 131 4.72 -0.93 -15.26
C ALA A 131 3.70 -2.05 -14.96
N CYS A 132 3.15 -2.04 -13.77
CA CYS A 132 2.15 -3.03 -13.35
C CYS A 132 1.25 -2.45 -12.25
N LYS A 133 0.32 -3.26 -11.76
CA LYS A 133 -0.54 -2.89 -10.65
C LYS A 133 -0.23 -3.77 -9.46
N ARG A 134 -0.05 -3.14 -8.30
CA ARG A 134 0.25 -3.81 -7.04
C ARG A 134 -0.47 -3.13 -5.89
N VAL A 135 -0.63 -3.85 -4.81
CA VAL A 135 -0.92 -3.22 -3.52
C VAL A 135 0.39 -2.59 -3.07
N PHE A 136 0.41 -1.26 -2.95
CA PHE A 136 1.62 -0.51 -2.70
C PHE A 136 1.75 -0.17 -1.22
N HIS A 137 2.84 -0.63 -0.59
CA HIS A 137 3.14 -0.38 0.81
C HIS A 137 4.46 0.39 0.91
N PRO A 138 4.45 1.72 0.68
CA PRO A 138 5.68 2.49 0.71
C PRO A 138 6.30 2.52 2.10
N LEU A 139 7.61 2.67 2.13
CA LEU A 139 8.34 2.83 3.38
C LEU A 139 7.81 4.05 4.13
N SER A 140 7.55 3.86 5.40
CA SER A 140 7.19 4.95 6.29
C SER A 140 8.45 5.74 6.66
N GLY A 141 8.35 7.05 6.70
CA GLY A 141 9.45 7.89 7.15
C GLY A 141 9.78 7.69 8.63
N GLY A 142 8.95 6.95 9.35
CA GLY A 142 9.19 6.63 10.74
C GLY A 142 9.08 7.80 11.69
N HIS A 143 8.76 8.95 11.17
CA HIS A 143 8.59 10.15 11.97
C HIS A 143 7.46 10.96 11.39
N HIS A 144 6.70 11.44 12.24
CA HIS A 144 5.55 12.26 11.86
C HIS A 144 5.61 13.54 12.66
N HIS A 145 5.64 14.56 11.94
CA HIS A 145 5.75 15.87 12.52
C HIS A 145 4.39 16.49 12.67
#